data_f5b5192ecef8418273f89bc14377cce1
#
_entry.id   f5b5192ecef8418273f89bc14377cce1
#
_cell.length_a   1.000
_cell.length_b   1.000
_cell.length_c   1.000
_cell.angle_alpha   90.00
_cell.angle_beta   90.00
_cell.angle_gamma   90.00
#
_symmetry.space_group_name_H-M   'P 1'
#
loop_
_entity.id
_entity.type
_entity.pdbx_description
1 polymer ?
#
loop_
_entity_poly.entity_id
_entity_poly.type
_entity_poly.pdbx_seq_one_letter_code
_entity_poly.pdbx_strand_id
1 'polypeptide(L)'
;MRAGFDLPPLMFTTDEARALVAAVRLAQPRLDTALSAQAEGALSKILAVLPAPARAAAESLAIYAPPVGPDTATRERLQGLREAAEARRVVRLRYLDLKGRVSERRVRPLGCFYWSEVWTLAAWCEVREDFRNFRVDRIERLDRLEESFRDEPGKTLADMFRQVEGEMTERDRSTDA
;
A
#
# COMPACT_ATOMS: atom_id res chain seq x y z
N MET A 1 12.59 -18.17 -12.98
CA MET A 1 13.32 -18.16 -11.69
C MET A 1 13.78 -16.72 -11.42
N ARG A 2 13.24 -16.04 -10.41
CA ARG A 2 13.81 -14.76 -9.94
C ARG A 2 15.09 -15.11 -9.20
N ALA A 3 16.23 -14.56 -9.62
CA ALA A 3 17.47 -14.65 -8.89
C ALA A 3 17.24 -14.07 -7.49
N GLY A 4 17.32 -14.90 -6.47
CA GLY A 4 17.31 -14.46 -5.09
C GLY A 4 18.59 -13.67 -4.84
N PHE A 5 18.48 -12.46 -4.29
CA PHE A 5 19.62 -11.78 -3.71
C PHE A 5 19.95 -12.53 -2.41
N ASP A 6 21.10 -13.18 -2.36
CA ASP A 6 21.65 -13.66 -1.10
C ASP A 6 22.14 -12.44 -0.33
N LEU A 7 21.37 -12.04 0.69
CA LEU A 7 21.83 -11.06 1.63
C LEU A 7 22.99 -11.65 2.45
N PRO A 8 24.05 -10.88 2.76
CA PRO A 8 25.09 -11.35 3.67
C PRO A 8 24.46 -11.77 5.01
N PRO A 9 25.12 -12.62 5.82
CA PRO A 9 24.59 -13.06 7.10
C PRO A 9 24.16 -11.84 7.95
N LEU A 10 22.85 -11.71 8.18
CA LEU A 10 22.29 -10.69 9.06
C LEU A 10 22.25 -11.24 10.48
N MET A 11 22.77 -10.48 11.43
CA MET A 11 22.68 -10.80 12.86
C MET A 11 21.59 -9.93 13.48
N PHE A 12 20.59 -10.58 14.08
CA PHE A 12 19.54 -9.89 14.83
C PHE A 12 19.72 -10.12 16.31
N THR A 13 19.55 -9.07 17.09
CA THR A 13 19.35 -9.18 18.54
C THR A 13 17.96 -9.74 18.82
N THR A 14 17.75 -10.25 20.03
CA THR A 14 16.43 -10.72 20.48
C THR A 14 15.34 -9.63 20.35
N ASP A 15 15.69 -8.39 20.68
CA ASP A 15 14.73 -7.26 20.64
C ASP A 15 14.41 -6.85 19.21
N GLU A 16 15.37 -6.86 18.29
CA GLU A 16 15.11 -6.62 16.86
C GLU A 16 14.21 -7.71 16.28
N ALA A 17 14.43 -8.97 16.62
CA ALA A 17 13.56 -10.07 16.19
C ALA A 17 12.14 -9.90 16.71
N ARG A 18 11.97 -9.52 17.99
CA ARG A 18 10.65 -9.22 18.59
C ARG A 18 9.96 -8.05 17.89
N ALA A 19 10.69 -6.99 17.57
CA ALA A 19 10.16 -5.84 16.84
C ALA A 19 9.68 -6.23 15.44
N LEU A 20 10.43 -7.06 14.71
CA LEU A 20 10.02 -7.57 13.40
C LEU A 20 8.76 -8.44 13.48
N VAL A 21 8.66 -9.34 14.47
CA VAL A 21 7.44 -10.14 14.71
C VAL A 21 6.24 -9.22 14.94
N ALA A 22 6.39 -8.21 15.80
CA ALA A 22 5.33 -7.24 16.07
C ALA A 22 4.90 -6.50 14.81
N ALA A 23 5.86 -5.98 14.05
CA ALA A 23 5.60 -5.22 12.83
C ALA A 23 4.84 -6.07 11.79
N VAL A 24 5.27 -7.33 11.56
CA VAL A 24 4.59 -8.23 10.62
C VAL A 24 3.17 -8.56 11.11
N ARG A 25 3.00 -8.91 12.39
CA ARG A 25 1.66 -9.20 12.95
C ARG A 25 0.69 -8.04 12.80
N LEU A 26 1.16 -6.80 13.03
CA LEU A 26 0.32 -5.60 12.91
C LEU A 26 0.00 -5.25 11.46
N ALA A 27 0.93 -5.46 10.53
CA ALA A 27 0.76 -5.13 9.12
C ALA A 27 -0.05 -6.19 8.35
N GLN A 28 0.16 -7.47 8.67
CA GLN A 28 -0.35 -8.61 7.90
C GLN A 28 -1.85 -8.57 7.59
N PRO A 29 -2.76 -8.22 8.52
CA PRO A 29 -4.19 -8.15 8.22
C PRO A 29 -4.55 -7.05 7.21
N ARG A 30 -3.68 -6.07 7.01
CA ARG A 30 -3.90 -4.86 6.19
C ARG A 30 -3.25 -4.93 4.82
N LEU A 31 -2.24 -5.78 4.65
CA LEU A 31 -1.50 -5.93 3.40
C LEU A 31 -2.35 -6.65 2.34
N ASP A 32 -1.99 -6.46 1.07
CA ASP A 32 -2.48 -7.30 -0.02
C ASP A 32 -2.02 -8.75 0.15
N THR A 33 -2.66 -9.65 -0.57
CA THR A 33 -2.44 -11.10 -0.41
C THR A 33 -1.00 -11.51 -0.68
N ALA A 34 -0.37 -10.96 -1.72
CA ALA A 34 0.99 -11.30 -2.10
C ALA A 34 2.01 -10.80 -1.08
N LEU A 35 1.92 -9.54 -0.67
CA LEU A 35 2.81 -8.96 0.34
C LEU A 35 2.64 -9.64 1.71
N SER A 36 1.41 -9.96 2.11
CA SER A 36 1.14 -10.70 3.35
C SER A 36 1.84 -12.04 3.38
N ALA A 37 1.73 -12.84 2.30
CA ALA A 37 2.40 -14.14 2.20
C ALA A 37 3.93 -14.01 2.18
N GLN A 38 4.47 -12.99 1.49
CA GLN A 38 5.92 -12.73 1.46
C GLN A 38 6.45 -12.30 2.83
N ALA A 39 5.73 -11.46 3.57
CA ALA A 39 6.09 -11.03 4.92
C ALA A 39 6.12 -12.21 5.90
N GLU A 40 5.12 -13.10 5.83
CA GLU A 40 5.06 -14.32 6.63
C GLU A 40 6.22 -15.27 6.30
N GLY A 41 6.51 -15.48 5.02
CA GLY A 41 7.63 -16.30 4.57
C GLY A 41 8.98 -15.74 5.02
N ALA A 42 9.17 -14.43 4.98
CA ALA A 42 10.39 -13.77 5.48
C ALA A 42 10.51 -13.92 7.00
N LEU A 43 9.42 -13.70 7.74
CA LEU A 43 9.39 -13.87 9.19
C LEU A 43 9.71 -15.30 9.61
N SER A 44 9.14 -16.30 8.92
CA SER A 44 9.41 -17.72 9.18
C SER A 44 10.89 -18.05 9.00
N LYS A 45 11.56 -17.51 7.99
CA LYS A 45 13.01 -17.69 7.78
C LYS A 45 13.82 -17.06 8.90
N ILE A 46 13.46 -15.85 9.35
CA ILE A 46 14.14 -15.17 10.46
C ILE A 46 13.99 -16.00 11.74
N LEU A 47 12.77 -16.43 12.07
CA LEU A 47 12.51 -17.23 13.27
C LEU A 47 13.24 -18.58 13.23
N ALA A 48 13.40 -19.19 12.07
CA ALA A 48 14.07 -20.48 11.92
C ALA A 48 15.56 -20.45 12.29
N VAL A 49 16.22 -19.31 12.12
CA VAL A 49 17.67 -19.16 12.42
C VAL A 49 17.94 -18.63 13.83
N LEU A 50 16.91 -18.20 14.56
CA LEU A 50 17.06 -17.72 15.93
C LEU A 50 17.32 -18.89 16.90
N PRO A 51 18.17 -18.68 17.93
CA PRO A 51 18.28 -19.62 19.05
C PRO A 51 16.93 -19.84 19.73
N ALA A 52 16.69 -21.06 20.25
CA ALA A 52 15.40 -21.43 20.82
C ALA A 52 14.86 -20.45 21.89
N PRO A 53 15.66 -19.90 22.83
CA PRO A 53 15.17 -18.91 23.78
C PRO A 53 14.72 -17.60 23.13
N ALA A 54 15.47 -17.11 22.12
CA ALA A 54 15.14 -15.88 21.40
C ALA A 54 13.86 -16.05 20.55
N ARG A 55 13.71 -17.21 19.91
CA ARG A 55 12.49 -17.58 19.17
C ARG A 55 11.29 -17.61 20.10
N ALA A 56 11.36 -18.32 21.23
CA ALA A 56 10.28 -18.39 22.21
C ALA A 56 9.88 -17.01 22.73
N ALA A 57 10.87 -16.13 23.01
CA ALA A 57 10.62 -14.75 23.43
C ALA A 57 9.94 -13.91 22.34
N ALA A 58 10.29 -14.09 21.07
CA ALA A 58 9.67 -13.40 19.95
C ALA A 58 8.22 -13.89 19.69
N GLU A 59 8.00 -15.21 19.79
CA GLU A 59 6.68 -15.82 19.58
C GLU A 59 5.69 -15.51 20.72
N SER A 60 6.18 -15.43 21.97
CA SER A 60 5.39 -15.11 23.17
C SER A 60 5.07 -13.63 23.33
N LEU A 61 5.43 -12.77 22.37
CA LEU A 61 5.14 -11.36 22.42
C LEU A 61 3.64 -11.09 22.52
N ALA A 62 3.21 -10.40 23.58
CA ALA A 62 1.81 -10.08 23.87
C ALA A 62 1.30 -8.91 23.02
N ILE A 63 1.52 -8.99 21.70
CA ILE A 63 1.00 -8.04 20.70
C ILE A 63 0.12 -8.83 19.73
N TYR A 64 -1.14 -8.47 19.70
CA TYR A 64 -2.15 -9.11 18.89
C TYR A 64 -2.76 -8.10 17.94
N ALA A 65 -2.85 -8.44 16.67
CA ALA A 65 -3.64 -7.73 15.68
C ALA A 65 -4.90 -8.56 15.41
N PRO A 66 -6.09 -8.06 15.73
CA PRO A 66 -7.31 -8.71 15.29
C PRO A 66 -7.27 -8.91 13.77
N PRO A 67 -7.81 -10.01 13.22
CA PRO A 67 -7.84 -10.26 11.79
C PRO A 67 -8.91 -9.38 11.10
N VAL A 68 -8.96 -8.11 11.51
CA VAL A 68 -9.83 -7.09 10.91
C VAL A 68 -9.01 -6.33 9.87
N GLY A 69 -9.43 -6.45 8.64
CA GLY A 69 -8.77 -5.82 7.50
C GLY A 69 -9.69 -5.79 6.29
N PRO A 70 -9.21 -5.33 5.14
CA PRO A 70 -9.99 -5.33 3.93
C PRO A 70 -10.40 -6.76 3.54
N ASP A 71 -11.56 -6.88 2.92
CA ASP A 71 -12.03 -8.15 2.36
C ASP A 71 -11.11 -8.66 1.24
N THR A 72 -11.30 -9.91 0.84
CA THR A 72 -10.47 -10.56 -0.18
C THR A 72 -10.47 -9.78 -1.49
N ALA A 73 -11.63 -9.29 -1.93
CA ALA A 73 -11.75 -8.55 -3.17
C ALA A 73 -11.00 -7.20 -3.11
N THR A 74 -11.02 -6.50 -1.98
CA THR A 74 -10.25 -5.28 -1.75
C THR A 74 -8.75 -5.56 -1.71
N ARG A 75 -8.32 -6.66 -1.10
CA ARG A 75 -6.91 -7.07 -1.07
C ARG A 75 -6.37 -7.41 -2.47
N GLU A 76 -7.17 -8.09 -3.30
CA GLU A 76 -6.83 -8.38 -4.71
C GLU A 76 -6.71 -7.09 -5.53
N ARG A 77 -7.65 -6.15 -5.36
CA ARG A 77 -7.60 -4.85 -6.03
C ARG A 77 -6.37 -4.04 -5.58
N LEU A 78 -6.07 -4.04 -4.28
CA LEU A 78 -4.87 -3.37 -3.74
C LEU A 78 -3.60 -3.94 -4.36
N GLN A 79 -3.48 -5.26 -4.46
CA GLN A 79 -2.37 -5.91 -5.14
C GLN A 79 -2.26 -5.46 -6.59
N GLY A 80 -3.36 -5.52 -7.33
CA GLY A 80 -3.41 -5.12 -8.74
C GLY A 80 -3.03 -3.65 -8.96
N LEU A 81 -3.46 -2.76 -8.07
CA LEU A 81 -3.13 -1.32 -8.11
C LEU A 81 -1.66 -1.06 -7.80
N ARG A 82 -1.11 -1.71 -6.77
CA ARG A 82 0.31 -1.60 -6.42
C ARG A 82 1.20 -2.09 -7.57
N GLU A 83 0.91 -3.27 -8.11
CA GLU A 83 1.63 -3.82 -9.27
C GLU A 83 1.53 -2.91 -10.50
N ALA A 84 0.37 -2.31 -10.75
CA ALA A 84 0.18 -1.38 -11.85
C ALA A 84 0.97 -0.07 -11.65
N ALA A 85 1.04 0.45 -10.42
CA ALA A 85 1.86 1.62 -10.08
C ALA A 85 3.35 1.33 -10.27
N GLU A 86 3.84 0.19 -9.77
CA GLU A 86 5.23 -0.25 -9.92
C GLU A 86 5.63 -0.44 -11.39
N ALA A 87 4.72 -1.02 -12.19
CA ALA A 87 4.92 -1.26 -13.61
C ALA A 87 4.56 -0.06 -14.51
N ARG A 88 4.14 1.06 -13.93
CA ARG A 88 3.66 2.26 -14.65
C ARG A 88 2.60 1.93 -15.71
N ARG A 89 1.64 1.08 -15.36
CA ARG A 89 0.52 0.69 -16.24
C ARG A 89 -0.71 1.55 -15.96
N VAL A 90 -1.32 2.03 -17.02
CA VAL A 90 -2.64 2.71 -16.95
C VAL A 90 -3.69 1.69 -16.52
N VAL A 91 -4.62 2.12 -15.67
CA VAL A 91 -5.74 1.29 -15.24
C VAL A 91 -7.07 1.97 -15.53
N ARG A 92 -8.10 1.15 -15.76
CA ARG A 92 -9.49 1.59 -15.82
C ARG A 92 -10.19 1.11 -14.56
N LEU A 93 -10.83 2.06 -13.87
CA LEU A 93 -11.57 1.82 -12.65
C LEU A 93 -13.07 2.03 -12.92
N ARG A 94 -13.91 1.07 -12.50
CA ARG A 94 -15.31 1.33 -12.24
C ARG A 94 -15.45 1.69 -10.77
N TYR A 95 -15.81 2.94 -10.49
CA TYR A 95 -15.74 3.54 -9.17
C TYR A 95 -17.10 4.02 -8.68
N LEU A 96 -17.46 3.63 -7.45
CA LEU A 96 -18.66 4.08 -6.74
C LEU A 96 -18.31 5.23 -5.82
N ASP A 97 -18.79 6.44 -6.10
CA ASP A 97 -18.52 7.62 -5.25
C ASP A 97 -19.34 7.61 -3.94
N LEU A 98 -19.06 8.59 -3.06
CA LEU A 98 -19.77 8.75 -1.79
C LEU A 98 -21.28 9.05 -1.96
N LYS A 99 -21.70 9.48 -3.14
CA LYS A 99 -23.09 9.80 -3.48
C LYS A 99 -23.79 8.64 -4.17
N GLY A 100 -23.16 7.44 -4.21
CA GLY A 100 -23.70 6.26 -4.86
C GLY A 100 -23.68 6.31 -6.39
N ARG A 101 -22.90 7.20 -7.01
CA ARG A 101 -22.82 7.30 -8.47
C ARG A 101 -21.66 6.45 -8.97
N VAL A 102 -21.95 5.61 -9.93
CA VAL A 102 -20.94 4.80 -10.63
C VAL A 102 -20.33 5.62 -11.76
N SER A 103 -19.02 5.53 -11.89
CA SER A 103 -18.29 6.20 -12.98
C SER A 103 -17.09 5.36 -13.41
N GLU A 104 -16.75 5.42 -14.69
CA GLU A 104 -15.51 4.86 -15.20
C GLU A 104 -14.43 5.93 -15.20
N ARG A 105 -13.24 5.54 -14.75
CA ARG A 105 -12.07 6.39 -14.67
C ARG A 105 -10.88 5.69 -15.29
N ARG A 106 -10.21 6.37 -16.17
CA ARG A 106 -8.91 5.99 -16.69
C ARG A 106 -7.86 6.77 -15.91
N VAL A 107 -6.96 6.07 -15.23
CA VAL A 107 -6.02 6.70 -14.30
C VAL A 107 -4.62 6.10 -14.42
N ARG A 108 -3.62 6.91 -14.10
CA ARG A 108 -2.23 6.50 -13.90
C ARG A 108 -2.01 6.32 -12.40
N PRO A 109 -1.90 5.08 -11.91
CA PRO A 109 -1.70 4.82 -10.48
C PRO A 109 -0.31 5.31 -10.05
N LEU A 110 -0.25 6.08 -8.97
CA LEU A 110 1.00 6.67 -8.46
C LEU A 110 1.45 6.02 -7.16
N GLY A 111 0.51 5.57 -6.32
CA GLY A 111 0.82 4.90 -5.07
C GLY A 111 -0.42 4.57 -4.26
N CYS A 112 -0.31 3.59 -3.37
CA CYS A 112 -1.36 3.20 -2.44
C CYS A 112 -1.01 3.68 -1.03
N PHE A 113 -1.97 4.27 -0.33
CA PHE A 113 -1.82 4.86 0.99
C PHE A 113 -2.83 4.28 1.96
N TYR A 114 -2.40 4.03 3.18
CA TYR A 114 -3.24 3.55 4.26
C TYR A 114 -3.50 4.66 5.29
N TRP A 115 -4.75 5.12 5.34
CA TRP A 115 -5.18 6.18 6.25
C TRP A 115 -6.44 5.76 6.99
N SER A 116 -6.47 5.93 8.31
CA SER A 116 -7.68 5.69 9.12
C SER A 116 -8.40 4.39 8.74
N GLU A 117 -7.66 3.29 8.66
CA GLU A 117 -8.14 1.94 8.34
C GLU A 117 -8.64 1.75 6.89
N VAL A 118 -8.38 2.70 6.00
CA VAL A 118 -8.80 2.64 4.61
C VAL A 118 -7.62 2.74 3.67
N TRP A 119 -7.57 1.86 2.68
CA TRP A 119 -6.65 1.98 1.56
C TRP A 119 -7.18 2.94 0.50
N THR A 120 -6.33 3.84 0.06
CA THR A 120 -6.60 4.78 -1.03
C THR A 120 -5.54 4.67 -2.10
N LEU A 121 -5.95 4.81 -3.36
CA LEU A 121 -5.07 4.96 -4.52
C LEU A 121 -4.92 6.45 -4.81
N ALA A 122 -3.70 6.97 -4.75
CA ALA A 122 -3.35 8.25 -5.37
C ALA A 122 -3.08 8.03 -6.86
N ALA A 123 -3.70 8.80 -7.73
CA ALA A 123 -3.58 8.65 -9.16
C ALA A 123 -3.77 9.97 -9.91
N TRP A 124 -3.13 10.08 -11.08
CA TRP A 124 -3.47 11.09 -12.06
C TRP A 124 -4.68 10.61 -12.88
N CYS A 125 -5.78 11.35 -12.83
CA CYS A 125 -7.00 11.03 -13.56
C CYS A 125 -6.98 11.69 -14.94
N GLU A 126 -6.88 10.90 -16.01
CA GLU A 126 -6.79 11.42 -17.39
C GLU A 126 -8.05 12.17 -17.83
N VAL A 127 -9.23 11.76 -17.33
CA VAL A 127 -10.51 12.43 -17.68
C VAL A 127 -10.66 13.79 -16.98
N ARG A 128 -10.03 13.96 -15.83
CA ARG A 128 -10.13 15.21 -15.04
C ARG A 128 -8.89 16.08 -15.18
N GLU A 129 -7.83 15.53 -15.77
CA GLU A 129 -6.52 16.16 -15.88
C GLU A 129 -6.03 16.70 -14.52
N ASP A 130 -6.21 15.89 -13.47
CA ASP A 130 -5.94 16.28 -12.10
C ASP A 130 -5.65 15.05 -11.22
N PHE A 131 -4.99 15.28 -10.07
CA PHE A 131 -4.78 14.26 -9.06
C PHE A 131 -6.10 13.91 -8.36
N ARG A 132 -6.28 12.62 -8.11
CA ARG A 132 -7.46 12.09 -7.41
C ARG A 132 -7.05 10.95 -6.48
N ASN A 133 -7.74 10.90 -5.34
CA ASN A 133 -7.67 9.78 -4.42
C ASN A 133 -8.93 8.93 -4.55
N PHE A 134 -8.73 7.62 -4.73
CA PHE A 134 -9.80 6.64 -4.85
C PHE A 134 -9.72 5.65 -3.69
N ARG A 135 -10.77 5.48 -2.92
CA ARG A 135 -10.84 4.42 -1.91
C ARG A 135 -10.87 3.07 -2.62
N VAL A 136 -9.99 2.14 -2.21
CA VAL A 136 -9.84 0.83 -2.88
C VAL A 136 -11.08 -0.03 -2.69
N ASP A 137 -11.73 0.04 -1.53
CA ASP A 137 -12.98 -0.67 -1.21
C ASP A 137 -14.19 -0.22 -2.05
N ARG A 138 -14.10 0.94 -2.73
CA ARG A 138 -15.14 1.50 -3.61
C ARG A 138 -14.87 1.27 -5.10
N ILE A 139 -13.81 0.59 -5.43
CA ILE A 139 -13.52 0.17 -6.80
C ILE A 139 -14.28 -1.13 -7.03
N GLU A 140 -15.33 -1.09 -7.86
CA GLU A 140 -16.11 -2.28 -8.19
C GLU A 140 -15.38 -3.19 -9.18
N ARG A 141 -14.64 -2.57 -10.13
CA ARG A 141 -13.87 -3.28 -11.15
C ARG A 141 -12.56 -2.55 -11.44
N LEU A 142 -11.50 -3.34 -11.58
CA LEU A 142 -10.16 -2.91 -11.94
C LEU A 142 -9.72 -3.64 -13.21
N ASP A 143 -9.49 -2.91 -14.30
CA ASP A 143 -8.93 -3.44 -15.53
C ASP A 143 -7.52 -2.84 -15.72
N ARG A 144 -6.49 -3.68 -15.77
CA ARG A 144 -5.11 -3.27 -16.12
C ARG A 144 -5.01 -3.20 -17.64
N LEU A 145 -4.63 -2.03 -18.16
CA LEU A 145 -4.49 -1.82 -19.60
C LEU A 145 -3.07 -2.19 -20.06
N GLU A 146 -2.93 -2.54 -21.33
CA GLU A 146 -1.61 -2.77 -21.93
C GLU A 146 -0.77 -1.50 -22.05
N GLU A 147 -1.41 -0.34 -21.92
CA GLU A 147 -0.77 0.96 -22.00
C GLU A 147 0.05 1.28 -20.77
N SER A 148 1.27 1.74 -20.98
CA SER A 148 2.16 2.26 -19.95
C SER A 148 2.24 3.79 -20.01
N PHE A 149 2.54 4.41 -18.89
CA PHE A 149 2.82 5.84 -18.81
C PHE A 149 4.26 6.07 -18.35
N ARG A 150 4.76 7.26 -18.63
CA ARG A 150 6.05 7.76 -18.12
C ARG A 150 5.80 8.82 -17.07
N ASP A 151 6.81 9.08 -16.25
CA ASP A 151 6.78 10.19 -15.32
C ASP A 151 6.84 11.50 -16.13
N GLU A 152 5.77 12.28 -16.08
CA GLU A 152 5.64 13.58 -16.71
C GLU A 152 5.62 14.66 -15.62
N PRO A 153 6.38 15.76 -15.78
CA PRO A 153 6.30 16.90 -14.85
C PRO A 153 4.86 17.37 -14.66
N GLY A 154 4.47 17.63 -13.42
CA GLY A 154 3.11 18.00 -13.05
C GLY A 154 2.14 16.84 -12.88
N LYS A 155 2.57 15.57 -13.08
CA LYS A 155 1.70 14.37 -12.98
C LYS A 155 2.30 13.26 -12.13
N THR A 156 3.39 13.54 -11.41
CA THR A 156 4.06 12.57 -10.56
C THR A 156 3.51 12.58 -9.13
N LEU A 157 3.84 11.55 -8.35
CA LEU A 157 3.50 11.51 -6.93
C LEU A 157 4.12 12.69 -6.17
N ALA A 158 5.33 13.11 -6.51
CA ALA A 158 6.00 14.26 -5.91
C ALA A 158 5.26 15.57 -6.23
N ASP A 159 4.71 15.69 -7.44
CA ASP A 159 3.88 16.85 -7.82
C ASP A 159 2.59 16.92 -7.01
N MET A 160 1.95 15.75 -6.81
CA MET A 160 0.75 15.65 -5.97
C MET A 160 1.02 16.10 -4.53
N PHE A 161 2.15 15.69 -3.93
CA PHE A 161 2.48 16.14 -2.58
C PHE A 161 2.73 17.64 -2.52
N ARG A 162 3.44 18.21 -3.49
CA ARG A 162 3.63 19.67 -3.56
C ARG A 162 2.30 20.45 -3.66
N GLN A 163 1.36 19.94 -4.44
CA GLN A 163 0.03 20.55 -4.54
C GLN A 163 -0.70 20.51 -3.19
N VAL A 164 -0.72 19.36 -2.50
CA VAL A 164 -1.36 19.22 -1.19
C VAL A 164 -0.71 20.13 -0.15
N GLU A 165 0.62 20.21 -0.10
CA GLU A 165 1.34 21.09 0.81
C GLU A 165 1.01 22.57 0.55
N GLY A 166 0.90 22.97 -0.72
CA GLY A 166 0.48 24.31 -1.11
C GLY A 166 -0.92 24.66 -0.62
N GLU A 167 -1.89 23.75 -0.83
CA GLU A 167 -3.27 23.91 -0.40
C GLU A 167 -3.41 23.99 1.15
N MET A 168 -2.59 23.22 1.89
CA MET A 168 -2.57 23.26 3.36
C MET A 168 -2.04 24.62 3.86
N THR A 169 -0.96 25.12 3.26
CA THR A 169 -0.36 26.41 3.63
C THR A 169 -1.30 27.58 3.36
N GLU A 170 -2.06 27.55 2.27
CA GLU A 170 -3.07 28.56 1.96
C GLU A 170 -4.25 28.53 2.92
N ARG A 171 -4.70 27.34 3.32
CA ARG A 171 -5.78 27.17 4.31
C ARG A 171 -5.41 27.74 5.67
N ASP A 172 -4.21 27.44 6.17
CA ASP A 172 -3.74 27.95 7.45
C ASP A 172 -3.68 29.49 7.46
N ARG A 173 -3.22 30.09 6.37
CA ARG A 173 -3.17 31.56 6.22
C ARG A 173 -4.58 32.19 6.16
N SER A 174 -5.58 31.48 5.62
CA SER A 174 -6.95 32.00 5.55
C SER A 174 -7.74 31.82 6.84
N THR A 175 -7.25 31.02 7.78
CA THR A 175 -7.90 30.80 9.09
C THR A 175 -7.39 31.79 10.14
N ASP A 176 -6.20 32.36 9.93
CA ASP A 176 -5.56 33.35 10.83
C ASP A 176 -5.87 34.83 10.43
N ALA A 177 -6.68 35.05 9.41
CA ALA A 177 -7.09 36.37 8.94
C ALA A 177 -8.58 36.62 9.24
#